data_60a0e3e9436c36139ac7354f5999d9d3
#
_entry.id   60a0e3e9436c36139ac7354f5999d9d3
#
_cell.length_a   1.000
_cell.length_b   1.000
_cell.length_c   1.000
_cell.angle_alpha   90.00
_cell.angle_beta   90.00
_cell.angle_gamma   90.00
#
_symmetry.space_group_name_H-M   'P 1'
#
loop_
_entity.id
_entity.type
_entity.pdbx_description
1 polymer ?
#
loop_
_entity_poly.entity_id
_entity_poly.type
_entity_poly.pdbx_seq_one_letter_code
_entity_poly.pdbx_strand_id
1 'polypeptide(L)'
;SYFSTVSKAFTGNGFDITNYKVARKGAFVALANMSDHFQRMMSEPKSKQYNLENYHQFVATSHLLTSGIASLSYYAHRSGQQFGSMDFQPLVNQVEAQFELAAAILDNRASTIAEQKLMEDPIRQKVLQLLEIRREEMSGKQLEEEEQNSVRKTLSELKAITDQFQLISTITAEQVKILEKLRQYARTRDDVESQPAWYSFHFS
;
A
#
# COMPACT_ATOMS: atom_id res chain seq x y z
N SER A 1 4.58 10.56 5.15
CA SER A 1 4.94 9.16 4.85
C SER A 1 5.69 9.06 3.52
N TYR A 2 6.37 7.92 3.25
CA TYR A 2 7.09 7.71 1.97
C TYR A 2 6.12 7.76 0.79
N PHE A 3 4.97 7.09 0.90
CA PHE A 3 3.92 7.14 -0.12
C PHE A 3 3.44 8.57 -0.38
N SER A 4 3.15 9.34 0.66
CA SER A 4 2.66 10.74 0.54
C SER A 4 3.65 11.65 -0.19
N THR A 5 4.98 11.43 -0.07
CA THR A 5 5.95 12.22 -0.84
C THR A 5 5.96 11.89 -2.33
N VAL A 6 5.60 10.65 -2.68
CA VAL A 6 5.52 10.21 -4.09
C VAL A 6 4.17 10.61 -4.70
N SER A 7 3.06 10.44 -3.97
CA SER A 7 1.70 10.71 -4.46
C SER A 7 1.46 12.18 -4.79
N LYS A 8 2.14 13.11 -4.13
CA LYS A 8 2.09 14.56 -4.42
C LYS A 8 2.38 14.91 -5.87
N ALA A 9 3.27 14.16 -6.53
CA ALA A 9 3.57 14.34 -7.95
C ALA A 9 2.35 14.12 -8.86
N PHE A 10 1.42 13.27 -8.44
CA PHE A 10 0.22 12.91 -9.22
C PHE A 10 -1.01 13.73 -8.84
N THR A 11 -0.93 14.56 -7.80
CA THR A 11 -2.03 15.42 -7.31
C THR A 11 -1.78 16.92 -7.52
N GLY A 12 -0.86 17.26 -8.43
CA GLY A 12 -0.58 18.65 -8.80
C GLY A 12 0.34 19.42 -7.83
N ASN A 13 0.82 18.79 -6.75
CA ASN A 13 1.64 19.45 -5.73
C ASN A 13 3.16 19.39 -6.01
N GLY A 14 3.55 18.86 -7.18
CA GLY A 14 4.95 18.73 -7.58
C GLY A 14 5.71 17.61 -6.84
N PHE A 15 6.90 17.26 -7.35
CA PHE A 15 7.76 16.23 -6.79
C PHE A 15 8.99 16.85 -6.12
N ASP A 16 9.00 16.87 -4.78
CA ASP A 16 10.14 17.31 -3.99
C ASP A 16 11.14 16.17 -3.78
N ILE A 17 12.24 16.21 -4.52
CA ILE A 17 13.27 15.17 -4.49
C ILE A 17 13.99 15.08 -3.13
N THR A 18 14.11 16.18 -2.40
CA THR A 18 14.77 16.19 -1.09
C THR A 18 13.92 15.49 -0.06
N ASN A 19 12.66 15.86 0.06
CA ASN A 19 11.70 15.21 0.95
C ASN A 19 11.50 13.73 0.57
N TYR A 20 11.47 13.43 -0.71
CA TYR A 20 11.42 12.04 -1.20
C TYR A 20 12.61 11.22 -0.71
N LYS A 21 13.86 11.72 -0.87
CA LYS A 21 15.07 11.00 -0.43
C LYS A 21 15.06 10.73 1.06
N VAL A 22 14.66 11.71 1.88
CA VAL A 22 14.56 11.58 3.34
C VAL A 22 13.50 10.54 3.71
N ALA A 23 12.29 10.64 3.14
CA ALA A 23 11.19 9.73 3.42
C ALA A 23 11.52 8.29 2.97
N ARG A 24 12.16 8.13 1.80
CA ARG A 24 12.65 6.85 1.31
C ARG A 24 13.66 6.23 2.27
N LYS A 25 14.69 6.99 2.68
CA LYS A 25 15.68 6.52 3.66
C LYS A 25 15.01 6.05 4.94
N GLY A 26 14.07 6.84 5.49
CA GLY A 26 13.33 6.48 6.69
C GLY A 26 12.55 5.17 6.53
N ALA A 27 11.87 5.00 5.39
CA ALA A 27 11.13 3.77 5.10
C ALA A 27 12.04 2.52 5.02
N PHE A 28 13.19 2.63 4.35
CA PHE A 28 14.15 1.53 4.26
C PHE A 28 14.80 1.19 5.60
N VAL A 29 15.11 2.18 6.44
CA VAL A 29 15.62 1.95 7.80
C VAL A 29 14.57 1.24 8.65
N ALA A 30 13.32 1.69 8.61
CA ALA A 30 12.23 1.05 9.33
C ALA A 30 12.02 -0.41 8.87
N LEU A 31 12.08 -0.66 7.56
CA LEU A 31 11.96 -1.98 6.98
C LEU A 31 13.11 -2.92 7.41
N ALA A 32 14.35 -2.41 7.41
CA ALA A 32 15.52 -3.16 7.88
C ALA A 32 15.38 -3.52 9.38
N ASN A 33 14.99 -2.56 10.22
CA ASN A 33 14.78 -2.81 11.65
C ASN A 33 13.67 -3.86 11.88
N MET A 34 12.57 -3.77 11.15
CA MET A 34 11.48 -4.73 11.24
C MET A 34 11.94 -6.14 10.84
N SER A 35 12.70 -6.26 9.75
CA SER A 35 13.28 -7.55 9.30
C SER A 35 14.24 -8.14 10.33
N ASP A 36 15.08 -7.31 10.96
CA ASP A 36 16.02 -7.70 12.01
C ASP A 36 15.27 -8.21 13.26
N HIS A 37 14.24 -7.49 13.70
CA HIS A 37 13.38 -7.94 14.80
C HIS A 37 12.71 -9.28 14.51
N PHE A 38 12.20 -9.47 13.29
CA PHE A 38 11.61 -10.73 12.87
C PHE A 38 12.64 -11.88 12.90
N GLN A 39 13.87 -11.64 12.43
CA GLN A 39 14.95 -12.63 12.47
C GLN A 39 15.33 -13.02 13.92
N ARG A 40 15.37 -12.06 14.84
CA ARG A 40 15.58 -12.33 16.26
C ARG A 40 14.47 -13.19 16.85
N MET A 41 13.21 -12.87 16.53
CA MET A 41 12.07 -13.69 16.95
C MET A 41 12.14 -15.13 16.43
N MET A 42 12.60 -15.33 15.19
CA MET A 42 12.83 -16.68 14.65
C MET A 42 13.96 -17.44 15.34
N SER A 43 14.92 -16.74 15.93
CA SER A 43 16.04 -17.34 16.67
C SER A 43 15.67 -17.75 18.09
N GLU A 44 14.50 -17.36 18.59
CA GLU A 44 14.02 -17.76 19.92
C GLU A 44 13.58 -19.24 19.96
N PRO A 45 13.56 -19.87 21.13
CA PRO A 45 13.02 -21.21 21.28
C PRO A 45 11.57 -21.31 20.79
N LYS A 46 11.20 -22.43 20.17
CA LYS A 46 9.86 -22.66 19.58
C LYS A 46 8.71 -22.36 20.57
N SER A 47 8.92 -22.59 21.84
CA SER A 47 7.94 -22.28 22.91
C SER A 47 7.67 -20.78 23.09
N LYS A 48 8.53 -19.91 22.55
CA LYS A 48 8.40 -18.45 22.58
C LYS A 48 8.05 -17.85 21.21
N GLN A 49 8.03 -18.65 20.16
CA GLN A 49 7.67 -18.23 18.82
C GLN A 49 6.15 -18.24 18.66
N TYR A 50 5.51 -17.09 18.77
CA TYR A 50 4.06 -16.98 18.60
C TYR A 50 3.73 -16.28 17.30
N ASN A 51 2.69 -16.77 16.61
CA ASN A 51 2.08 -16.12 15.43
C ASN A 51 3.06 -15.80 14.29
N LEU A 52 4.10 -16.61 14.17
CA LEU A 52 5.25 -16.40 13.28
C LEU A 52 4.83 -16.20 11.82
N GLU A 53 3.79 -16.92 11.37
CA GLU A 53 3.28 -16.82 10.00
C GLU A 53 2.75 -15.42 9.68
N ASN A 54 1.92 -14.83 10.56
CA ASN A 54 1.39 -13.48 10.33
C ASN A 54 2.49 -12.41 10.41
N TYR A 55 3.48 -12.56 11.29
CA TYR A 55 4.66 -11.68 11.30
C TYR A 55 5.48 -11.80 10.02
N HIS A 56 5.70 -13.02 9.51
CA HIS A 56 6.38 -13.24 8.24
C HIS A 56 5.64 -12.59 7.08
N GLN A 57 4.31 -12.78 7.01
CA GLN A 57 3.46 -12.16 5.99
C GLN A 57 3.53 -10.63 6.07
N PHE A 58 3.52 -10.06 7.28
CA PHE A 58 3.63 -8.61 7.47
C PHE A 58 4.97 -8.07 6.97
N VAL A 59 6.08 -8.73 7.29
CA VAL A 59 7.41 -8.36 6.79
C VAL A 59 7.48 -8.46 5.27
N ALA A 60 7.02 -9.57 4.70
CA ALA A 60 7.03 -9.80 3.25
C ALA A 60 6.19 -8.76 2.50
N THR A 61 4.97 -8.48 2.97
CA THR A 61 4.10 -7.47 2.36
C THR A 61 4.66 -6.06 2.51
N SER A 62 5.41 -5.75 3.59
CA SER A 62 6.09 -4.46 3.77
C SER A 62 7.24 -4.26 2.78
N HIS A 63 7.98 -5.32 2.44
CA HIS A 63 8.97 -5.29 1.37
C HIS A 63 8.31 -5.03 0.01
N LEU A 64 7.22 -5.74 -0.31
CA LEU A 64 6.47 -5.54 -1.55
C LEU A 64 5.90 -4.12 -1.65
N LEU A 65 5.33 -3.61 -0.56
CA LEU A 65 4.79 -2.26 -0.49
C LEU A 65 5.87 -1.20 -0.76
N THR A 66 7.02 -1.33 -0.09
CA THR A 66 8.15 -0.40 -0.27
C THR A 66 8.67 -0.45 -1.71
N SER A 67 8.73 -1.63 -2.33
CA SER A 67 9.09 -1.82 -3.74
C SER A 67 8.07 -1.21 -4.69
N GLY A 68 6.76 -1.38 -4.42
CA GLY A 68 5.69 -0.76 -5.20
C GLY A 68 5.74 0.76 -5.19
N ILE A 69 5.96 1.36 -4.00
CA ILE A 69 6.13 2.82 -3.86
C ILE A 69 7.39 3.29 -4.60
N ALA A 70 8.49 2.52 -4.55
CA ALA A 70 9.71 2.84 -5.30
C ALA A 70 9.47 2.80 -6.82
N SER A 71 8.73 1.82 -7.33
CA SER A 71 8.31 1.77 -8.74
C SER A 71 7.44 2.97 -9.12
N LEU A 72 6.48 3.34 -8.28
CA LEU A 72 5.63 4.51 -8.51
C LEU A 72 6.46 5.81 -8.55
N SER A 73 7.53 5.91 -7.73
CA SER A 73 8.40 7.09 -7.70
C SER A 73 9.16 7.32 -9.01
N TYR A 74 9.43 6.26 -9.78
CA TYR A 74 10.03 6.39 -11.11
C TYR A 74 9.14 7.20 -12.05
N TYR A 75 7.84 6.91 -12.03
CA TYR A 75 6.87 7.66 -12.83
C TYR A 75 6.65 9.07 -12.27
N ALA A 76 6.63 9.24 -10.96
CA ALA A 76 6.50 10.54 -10.31
C ALA A 76 7.59 11.53 -10.74
N HIS A 77 8.84 11.05 -10.85
CA HIS A 77 9.96 11.87 -11.27
C HIS A 77 9.94 12.21 -12.76
N ARG A 78 9.45 11.30 -13.61
CA ARG A 78 9.51 11.41 -15.07
C ARG A 78 8.25 12.06 -15.67
N SER A 79 7.09 11.70 -15.17
CA SER A 79 5.81 11.92 -15.84
C SER A 79 4.80 12.71 -15.00
N GLY A 80 5.17 13.13 -13.78
CA GLY A 80 4.24 13.79 -12.88
C GLY A 80 3.61 15.07 -13.46
N GLN A 81 4.30 15.80 -14.32
CA GLN A 81 3.76 16.97 -15.01
C GLN A 81 2.89 16.60 -16.23
N GLN A 82 3.18 15.48 -16.89
CA GLN A 82 2.47 15.06 -18.10
C GLN A 82 1.04 14.58 -17.81
N PHE A 83 0.80 14.04 -16.63
CA PHE A 83 -0.49 13.51 -16.19
C PHE A 83 -1.25 14.43 -15.21
N GLY A 84 -0.80 15.68 -15.05
CA GLY A 84 -1.40 16.65 -14.13
C GLY A 84 -2.88 17.01 -14.44
N SER A 85 -3.37 16.66 -15.63
CA SER A 85 -4.80 16.78 -15.98
C SER A 85 -5.65 15.60 -15.49
N MET A 86 -5.05 14.53 -14.98
CA MET A 86 -5.75 13.36 -14.49
C MET A 86 -5.93 13.43 -12.97
N ASP A 87 -7.14 13.15 -12.53
CA ASP A 87 -7.47 13.16 -11.11
C ASP A 87 -7.09 11.83 -10.44
N PHE A 88 -5.86 11.74 -9.94
CA PHE A 88 -5.40 10.61 -9.12
C PHE A 88 -5.78 10.74 -7.64
N GLN A 89 -6.40 11.85 -7.23
CA GLN A 89 -6.73 12.11 -5.82
C GLN A 89 -7.56 10.99 -5.17
N PRO A 90 -8.57 10.40 -5.82
CA PRO A 90 -9.32 9.28 -5.23
C PRO A 90 -8.46 8.06 -4.89
N LEU A 91 -7.48 7.70 -5.77
CA LEU A 91 -6.54 6.60 -5.49
C LEU A 91 -5.62 6.92 -4.31
N VAL A 92 -5.09 8.13 -4.30
CA VAL A 92 -4.23 8.58 -3.22
C VAL A 92 -4.97 8.54 -1.90
N ASN A 93 -6.19 9.08 -1.84
CA ASN A 93 -7.02 9.09 -0.65
C ASN A 93 -7.35 7.66 -0.16
N GLN A 94 -7.63 6.74 -1.06
CA GLN A 94 -7.90 5.34 -0.70
C GLN A 94 -6.68 4.68 -0.04
N VAL A 95 -5.49 4.85 -0.61
CA VAL A 95 -4.26 4.27 -0.05
C VAL A 95 -3.90 4.95 1.28
N GLU A 96 -4.03 6.27 1.37
CA GLU A 96 -3.76 7.01 2.62
C GLU A 96 -4.70 6.59 3.75
N ALA A 97 -6.00 6.42 3.47
CA ALA A 97 -6.96 5.93 4.45
C ALA A 97 -6.61 4.51 4.97
N GLN A 98 -6.11 3.63 4.09
CA GLN A 98 -5.63 2.31 4.50
C GLN A 98 -4.37 2.39 5.37
N PHE A 99 -3.43 3.30 5.08
CA PHE A 99 -2.27 3.53 5.93
C PHE A 99 -2.65 4.10 7.30
N GLU A 100 -3.60 5.03 7.35
CA GLU A 100 -4.11 5.58 8.61
C GLU A 100 -4.78 4.50 9.45
N LEU A 101 -5.57 3.62 8.82
CA LEU A 101 -6.18 2.49 9.48
C LEU A 101 -5.14 1.52 10.04
N ALA A 102 -4.12 1.15 9.24
CA ALA A 102 -3.02 0.31 9.67
C ALA A 102 -2.27 0.92 10.87
N ALA A 103 -1.99 2.23 10.84
CA ALA A 103 -1.37 2.94 11.95
C ALA A 103 -2.27 2.95 13.20
N ALA A 104 -3.57 3.17 13.05
CA ALA A 104 -4.52 3.16 14.16
C ALA A 104 -4.62 1.77 14.82
N ILE A 105 -4.51 0.68 14.05
CA ILE A 105 -4.46 -0.69 14.59
C ILE A 105 -3.18 -0.90 15.41
N LEU A 106 -2.03 -0.49 14.87
CA LEU A 106 -0.73 -0.60 15.55
C LEU A 106 -0.69 0.20 16.86
N ASP A 107 -1.29 1.39 16.87
CA ASP A 107 -1.35 2.25 18.06
C ASP A 107 -2.50 1.86 19.03
N ASN A 108 -3.20 0.77 18.77
CA ASN A 108 -4.35 0.31 19.56
C ASN A 108 -5.49 1.33 19.68
N ARG A 109 -5.54 2.33 18.78
CA ARG A 109 -6.57 3.40 18.76
C ARG A 109 -7.85 3.00 18.05
N ALA A 110 -7.80 2.00 17.16
CA ALA A 110 -8.97 1.53 16.42
C ALA A 110 -9.77 0.54 17.27
N SER A 111 -10.99 0.88 17.63
CA SER A 111 -11.87 0.00 18.42
C SER A 111 -12.61 -1.03 17.59
N THR A 112 -12.92 -0.76 16.34
CA THR A 112 -13.57 -1.70 15.39
C THR A 112 -13.35 -1.18 13.99
N ILE A 113 -12.99 -2.07 13.06
CA ILE A 113 -13.02 -1.73 11.64
C ILE A 113 -14.47 -1.80 11.21
N ALA A 114 -15.06 -0.65 10.86
CA ALA A 114 -16.18 -0.67 9.93
C ALA A 114 -15.64 -1.32 8.66
N GLU A 115 -16.28 -2.39 8.20
CA GLU A 115 -15.98 -2.99 6.91
C GLU A 115 -15.95 -1.87 5.88
N GLN A 116 -14.77 -1.42 5.51
CA GLN A 116 -14.61 -0.57 4.34
C GLN A 116 -15.01 -1.45 3.17
N LYS A 117 -16.29 -1.32 2.79
CA LYS A 117 -16.80 -1.88 1.55
C LYS A 117 -15.76 -1.55 0.48
N LEU A 118 -15.15 -2.57 -0.11
CA LEU A 118 -14.31 -2.39 -1.28
C LEU A 118 -15.14 -1.54 -2.26
N MET A 119 -14.86 -0.25 -2.32
CA MET A 119 -15.50 0.61 -3.29
C MET A 119 -15.13 0.05 -4.65
N GLU A 120 -16.13 -0.19 -5.49
CA GLU A 120 -15.92 -0.44 -6.91
C GLU A 120 -14.90 0.57 -7.38
N ASP A 121 -13.84 0.11 -8.00
CA ASP A 121 -12.65 0.89 -8.34
C ASP A 121 -13.03 1.97 -9.38
N PRO A 122 -13.37 3.22 -8.95
CA PRO A 122 -13.86 4.25 -9.87
C PRO A 122 -12.79 4.64 -10.89
N ILE A 123 -11.55 4.26 -10.62
CA ILE A 123 -10.42 4.63 -11.46
C ILE A 123 -10.19 3.60 -12.54
N ARG A 124 -10.40 2.34 -12.27
CA ARG A 124 -10.41 1.32 -13.32
C ARG A 124 -11.45 1.65 -14.38
N GLN A 125 -12.64 2.09 -13.96
CA GLN A 125 -13.68 2.54 -14.89
C GLN A 125 -13.25 3.81 -15.64
N LYS A 126 -12.65 4.80 -14.96
CA LYS A 126 -12.18 6.04 -15.58
C LYS A 126 -11.00 5.81 -16.53
N VAL A 127 -10.07 4.92 -16.19
CA VAL A 127 -8.98 4.52 -17.08
C VAL A 127 -9.50 3.78 -18.31
N LEU A 128 -10.46 2.88 -18.14
CA LEU A 128 -11.10 2.20 -19.27
C LEU A 128 -11.84 3.18 -20.17
N GLN A 129 -12.57 4.16 -19.62
CA GLN A 129 -13.20 5.23 -20.38
C GLN A 129 -12.20 6.08 -21.14
N LEU A 130 -11.09 6.47 -20.52
CA LEU A 130 -10.03 7.25 -21.17
C LEU A 130 -9.33 6.46 -22.28
N LEU A 131 -9.13 5.17 -22.08
CA LEU A 131 -8.59 4.28 -23.10
C LEU A 131 -9.56 4.14 -24.29
N GLU A 132 -10.87 4.06 -24.03
CA GLU A 132 -11.92 3.99 -25.06
C GLU A 132 -11.97 5.29 -25.87
N ILE A 133 -12.03 6.45 -25.21
CA ILE A 133 -12.03 7.78 -25.85
C ILE A 133 -10.79 7.94 -26.74
N ARG A 134 -9.61 7.56 -26.25
CA ARG A 134 -8.38 7.62 -27.04
C ARG A 134 -8.37 6.64 -28.21
N ARG A 135 -8.98 5.48 -28.05
CA ARG A 135 -9.13 4.50 -29.12
C ARG A 135 -10.04 5.01 -30.23
N GLU A 136 -11.13 5.68 -29.87
CA GLU A 136 -12.06 6.31 -30.82
C GLU A 136 -11.39 7.50 -31.55
N GLU A 137 -10.67 8.37 -30.84
CA GLU A 137 -9.87 9.45 -31.44
C GLU A 137 -8.84 8.90 -32.46
N MET A 138 -8.22 7.75 -32.17
CA MET A 138 -7.22 7.13 -33.07
C MET A 138 -7.83 6.41 -34.26
N SER A 139 -9.08 5.91 -34.16
CA SER A 139 -9.74 5.23 -35.28
C SER A 139 -10.30 6.19 -36.33
N GLY A 140 -10.50 7.46 -35.97
CA GLY A 140 -11.07 8.50 -36.85
C GLY A 140 -10.06 9.43 -37.54
N LYS A 141 -8.76 9.36 -37.20
CA LYS A 141 -7.71 10.22 -37.78
C LYS A 141 -6.55 9.37 -38.33
N GLN A 142 -6.15 9.62 -39.57
CA GLN A 142 -4.85 9.21 -40.08
C GLN A 142 -3.78 10.06 -39.38
N LEU A 143 -3.32 9.59 -38.20
CA LEU A 143 -2.19 10.18 -37.48
C LEU A 143 -0.88 9.69 -38.11
N GLU A 144 0.12 10.56 -38.17
CA GLU A 144 1.48 10.18 -38.58
C GLU A 144 2.06 9.13 -37.60
N GLU A 145 2.94 8.24 -38.09
CA GLU A 145 3.50 7.13 -37.27
C GLU A 145 4.13 7.61 -35.94
N GLU A 146 4.76 8.79 -35.95
CA GLU A 146 5.37 9.39 -34.75
C GLU A 146 4.33 9.78 -33.69
N GLU A 147 3.20 10.34 -34.10
CA GLU A 147 2.09 10.68 -33.20
C GLU A 147 1.44 9.43 -32.60
N GLN A 148 1.25 8.38 -33.42
CA GLN A 148 0.73 7.09 -32.93
C GLN A 148 1.67 6.46 -31.88
N ASN A 149 2.99 6.50 -32.08
CA ASN A 149 3.94 5.98 -31.14
C ASN A 149 3.97 6.79 -29.83
N SER A 150 3.84 8.11 -29.89
CA SER A 150 3.74 8.99 -28.72
C SER A 150 2.51 8.68 -27.88
N VAL A 151 1.35 8.53 -28.52
CA VAL A 151 0.08 8.21 -27.84
C VAL A 151 0.13 6.83 -27.20
N ARG A 152 0.65 5.80 -27.91
CA ARG A 152 0.82 4.44 -27.36
C ARG A 152 1.71 4.45 -26.12
N LYS A 153 2.82 5.19 -26.14
CA LYS A 153 3.73 5.34 -25.02
C LYS A 153 3.03 5.96 -23.81
N THR A 154 2.32 7.07 -24.02
CA THR A 154 1.56 7.77 -22.97
C THR A 154 0.50 6.87 -22.33
N LEU A 155 -0.25 6.12 -23.13
CA LEU A 155 -1.24 5.16 -22.64
C LEU A 155 -0.60 4.02 -21.85
N SER A 156 0.54 3.50 -22.30
CA SER A 156 1.29 2.45 -21.60
C SER A 156 1.79 2.94 -20.24
N GLU A 157 2.34 4.16 -20.17
CA GLU A 157 2.81 4.77 -18.92
C GLU A 157 1.65 5.01 -17.95
N LEU A 158 0.51 5.52 -18.45
CA LEU A 158 -0.69 5.72 -17.65
C LEU A 158 -1.20 4.42 -17.04
N LYS A 159 -1.29 3.37 -17.87
CA LYS A 159 -1.68 2.04 -17.40
C LYS A 159 -0.73 1.55 -16.30
N ALA A 160 0.58 1.68 -16.51
CA ALA A 160 1.59 1.24 -15.56
C ALA A 160 1.47 2.01 -14.22
N ILE A 161 1.20 3.32 -14.24
CA ILE A 161 0.96 4.12 -13.04
C ILE A 161 -0.27 3.61 -12.28
N THR A 162 -1.37 3.39 -12.99
CA THR A 162 -2.62 2.90 -12.39
C THR A 162 -2.45 1.51 -11.79
N ASP A 163 -1.79 0.60 -12.51
CA ASP A 163 -1.48 -0.74 -12.03
C ASP A 163 -0.62 -0.71 -10.75
N GLN A 164 0.33 0.26 -10.64
CA GLN A 164 1.13 0.44 -9.42
C GLN A 164 0.30 0.96 -8.24
N PHE A 165 -0.60 1.92 -8.46
CA PHE A 165 -1.51 2.37 -7.41
C PHE A 165 -2.39 1.23 -6.92
N GLN A 166 -2.94 0.43 -7.83
CA GLN A 166 -3.79 -0.71 -7.50
C GLN A 166 -3.02 -1.78 -6.72
N LEU A 167 -1.78 -2.07 -7.11
CA LEU A 167 -0.91 -2.99 -6.39
C LEU A 167 -0.66 -2.50 -4.96
N ILE A 168 -0.28 -1.22 -4.79
CA ILE A 168 -0.06 -0.61 -3.49
C ILE A 168 -1.32 -0.70 -2.62
N SER A 169 -2.49 -0.35 -3.17
CA SER A 169 -3.77 -0.44 -2.46
C SER A 169 -4.08 -1.87 -2.01
N THR A 170 -3.89 -2.85 -2.90
CA THR A 170 -4.13 -4.26 -2.58
C THR A 170 -3.21 -4.76 -1.46
N ILE A 171 -1.91 -4.44 -1.54
CA ILE A 171 -0.94 -4.84 -0.51
C ILE A 171 -1.25 -4.16 0.83
N THR A 172 -1.62 -2.87 0.81
CA THR A 172 -1.94 -2.14 2.03
C THR A 172 -3.21 -2.70 2.69
N ALA A 173 -4.23 -3.04 1.91
CA ALA A 173 -5.43 -3.69 2.41
C ALA A 173 -5.12 -5.07 3.04
N GLU A 174 -4.21 -5.83 2.45
CA GLU A 174 -3.77 -7.11 3.03
C GLU A 174 -2.98 -6.90 4.33
N GLN A 175 -2.13 -5.87 4.40
CA GLN A 175 -1.45 -5.51 5.66
C GLN A 175 -2.44 -5.17 6.78
N VAL A 176 -3.51 -4.43 6.48
CA VAL A 176 -4.56 -4.14 7.46
C VAL A 176 -5.14 -5.43 8.03
N LYS A 177 -5.47 -6.41 7.19
CA LYS A 177 -6.00 -7.72 7.64
C LYS A 177 -5.00 -8.50 8.49
N ILE A 178 -3.72 -8.49 8.12
CA ILE A 178 -2.65 -9.15 8.88
C ILE A 178 -2.51 -8.49 10.26
N LEU A 179 -2.49 -7.17 10.32
CA LEU A 179 -2.42 -6.42 11.58
C LEU A 179 -3.60 -6.70 12.49
N GLU A 180 -4.80 -6.87 11.96
CA GLU A 180 -5.96 -7.27 12.75
C GLU A 180 -5.81 -8.65 13.36
N LYS A 181 -5.34 -9.63 12.58
CA LYS A 181 -5.05 -10.97 13.09
C LYS A 181 -4.01 -10.92 14.21
N LEU A 182 -2.95 -10.12 14.04
CA LEU A 182 -1.92 -9.93 15.06
C LEU A 182 -2.49 -9.30 16.33
N ARG A 183 -3.34 -8.27 16.19
CA ARG A 183 -4.01 -7.60 17.31
C ARG A 183 -4.97 -8.53 18.06
N GLN A 184 -5.78 -9.29 17.33
CA GLN A 184 -6.70 -10.26 17.95
C GLN A 184 -5.94 -11.30 18.76
N TYR A 185 -4.85 -11.81 18.21
CA TYR A 185 -4.00 -12.77 18.91
C TYR A 185 -3.39 -12.19 20.19
N ALA A 186 -2.88 -10.95 20.14
CA ALA A 186 -2.34 -10.29 21.33
C ALA A 186 -3.40 -10.14 22.45
N ARG A 187 -4.62 -9.72 22.11
CA ARG A 187 -5.74 -9.59 23.07
C ARG A 187 -6.12 -10.94 23.71
N THR A 188 -6.23 -11.98 22.91
CA THR A 188 -6.58 -13.33 23.41
C THR A 188 -5.52 -13.84 24.39
N ARG A 189 -4.24 -13.50 24.15
CA ARG A 189 -3.14 -13.88 25.04
C ARG A 189 -3.17 -13.11 26.37
N ASP A 190 -3.37 -11.80 26.31
CA ASP A 190 -3.47 -10.96 27.50
C ASP A 190 -4.66 -11.41 28.39
N ASP A 191 -5.79 -11.80 27.77
CA ASP A 191 -6.94 -12.35 28.48
C ASP A 191 -6.61 -13.69 29.16
N VAL A 192 -5.81 -14.55 28.54
CA VAL A 192 -5.39 -15.83 29.11
C VAL A 192 -4.34 -15.65 30.23
N GLU A 193 -3.36 -14.75 30.06
CA GLU A 193 -2.34 -14.46 31.07
C GLU A 193 -2.92 -13.68 32.27
N SER A 194 -4.03 -12.95 32.09
CA SER A 194 -4.73 -12.26 33.18
C SER A 194 -5.72 -13.13 33.96
N GLN A 195 -6.01 -14.35 33.47
CA GLN A 195 -6.88 -15.27 34.23
C GLN A 195 -6.13 -15.84 35.45
N PRO A 196 -6.73 -15.79 36.66
CA PRO A 196 -6.10 -16.34 37.85
C PRO A 196 -5.85 -17.85 37.69
N ALA A 197 -4.72 -18.33 38.16
CA ALA A 197 -4.26 -19.73 38.03
C ALA A 197 -5.25 -20.81 38.54
N TRP A 198 -6.27 -20.42 39.31
CA TRP A 198 -7.32 -21.35 39.82
C TRP A 198 -8.44 -21.65 38.79
N TYR A 199 -8.50 -20.90 37.66
CA TYR A 199 -9.53 -21.16 36.64
C TYR A 199 -9.26 -22.46 35.85
N SER A 200 -8.01 -22.92 35.79
CA SER A 200 -7.62 -24.16 35.12
C SER A 200 -7.97 -25.45 35.88
N PHE A 201 -8.42 -25.36 37.13
CA PHE A 201 -8.72 -26.53 38.00
C PHE A 201 -10.21 -26.96 38.03
N HIS A 202 -11.10 -26.32 37.27
CA HIS A 202 -12.56 -26.59 37.37
C HIS A 202 -13.13 -27.45 36.22
N PHE A 203 -12.30 -27.95 35.30
CA PHE A 203 -12.75 -28.85 34.22
C PHE A 203 -11.84 -30.07 34.06
N SER A 204 -11.72 -30.86 35.16
CA SER A 204 -11.19 -32.22 35.11
C SER A 204 -12.24 -33.18 35.66
#